data_3089ebdb1971b668f4da67c8014080e7
#
_entry.id   3089ebdb1971b668f4da67c8014080e7
#
_cell.length_a   1.000
_cell.length_b   1.000
_cell.length_c   1.000
_cell.angle_alpha   90.00
_cell.angle_beta   90.00
_cell.angle_gamma   90.00
#
_symmetry.space_group_name_H-M   'P 1'
#
loop_
_entity.id
_entity.type
_entity.pdbx_description
1 polymer ?
#
loop_
_entity_poly.entity_id
_entity_poly.type
_entity_poly.pdbx_seq_one_letter_code
_entity_poly.pdbx_strand_id
1 'polypeptide(L)'
;MATATKKALPRLKAKYRAEIIAALTQEFGFSNPHQVPNLTKIVVNMGVGDAAKDGKLIDGAVRDLTAITGQKPQVNLARKSIAQFKLREGQAIGAHVTLRGDRMWEFLDRLLTLALPRVRDFRGLSDRQFDGRGNYTFGLQEQSLFHEIDQDKIDHPRGMDITFVTTAATDDEGRALLKALGFPFKTN
;
A
#
# COMPACT_ATOMS: atom_id res chain seq x y z
N MET A 1 -2.48 -39.44 -0.53
CA MET A 1 -1.48 -38.40 -0.21
C MET A 1 -1.79 -37.19 -1.09
N ALA A 2 -2.25 -36.09 -0.49
CA ALA A 2 -2.53 -34.87 -1.24
C ALA A 2 -1.19 -34.23 -1.65
N THR A 3 -0.89 -34.21 -2.93
CA THR A 3 0.23 -33.49 -3.51
C THR A 3 0.01 -32.00 -3.24
N ALA A 4 0.78 -31.45 -2.28
CA ALA A 4 0.82 -30.00 -2.03
C ALA A 4 1.30 -29.32 -3.31
N THR A 5 0.37 -28.76 -4.07
CA THR A 5 0.68 -27.95 -5.26
C THR A 5 1.58 -26.82 -4.80
N LYS A 6 2.84 -26.83 -5.22
CA LYS A 6 3.84 -25.81 -4.89
C LYS A 6 3.29 -24.47 -5.40
N LYS A 7 2.78 -23.61 -4.51
CA LYS A 7 2.21 -22.32 -4.85
C LYS A 7 3.27 -21.52 -5.62
N ALA A 8 2.95 -21.08 -6.84
CA ALA A 8 3.87 -20.28 -7.65
C ALA A 8 4.24 -19.00 -6.89
N LEU A 9 5.50 -18.61 -6.95
CA LEU A 9 5.95 -17.34 -6.35
C LEU A 9 5.29 -16.16 -7.09
N PRO A 10 4.85 -15.11 -6.36
CA PRO A 10 4.39 -13.88 -6.99
C PRO A 10 5.44 -13.32 -7.97
N ARG A 11 4.99 -12.82 -9.12
CA ARG A 11 5.84 -12.36 -10.22
C ARG A 11 6.90 -11.35 -9.77
N LEU A 12 6.49 -10.30 -9.05
CA LEU A 12 7.43 -9.28 -8.56
C LEU A 12 8.41 -9.81 -7.50
N LYS A 13 7.99 -10.77 -6.67
CA LYS A 13 8.88 -11.43 -5.71
C LYS A 13 9.95 -12.25 -6.42
N ALA A 14 9.57 -12.95 -7.50
CA ALA A 14 10.53 -13.69 -8.33
C ALA A 14 11.52 -12.73 -9.00
N LYS A 15 11.05 -11.62 -9.59
CA LYS A 15 11.88 -10.57 -10.19
C LYS A 15 12.85 -9.95 -9.18
N TYR A 16 12.36 -9.63 -7.97
CA TYR A 16 13.19 -9.09 -6.89
C TYR A 16 14.38 -10.01 -6.61
N ARG A 17 14.14 -11.32 -6.48
CA ARG A 17 15.19 -12.30 -6.16
C ARG A 17 16.16 -12.54 -7.30
N ALA A 18 15.69 -12.53 -8.56
CA ALA A 18 16.49 -12.87 -9.73
C ALA A 18 17.36 -11.71 -10.22
N GLU A 19 16.81 -10.49 -10.18
CA GLU A 19 17.39 -9.34 -10.88
C GLU A 19 17.71 -8.18 -9.94
N ILE A 20 16.75 -7.79 -9.06
CA ILE A 20 16.83 -6.53 -8.32
C ILE A 20 17.93 -6.60 -7.24
N ILE A 21 18.08 -7.72 -6.55
CA ILE A 21 19.13 -7.90 -5.54
C ILE A 21 20.51 -7.67 -6.15
N ALA A 22 20.79 -8.26 -7.32
CA ALA A 22 22.07 -8.11 -7.99
C ALA A 22 22.32 -6.66 -8.44
N ALA A 23 21.30 -6.02 -9.03
CA ALA A 23 21.39 -4.63 -9.48
C ALA A 23 21.68 -3.65 -8.32
N LEU A 24 20.92 -3.75 -7.21
CA LEU A 24 21.12 -2.89 -6.04
C LEU A 24 22.47 -3.15 -5.35
N THR A 25 22.93 -4.41 -5.34
CA THR A 25 24.25 -4.74 -4.79
C THR A 25 25.37 -4.05 -5.58
N GLN A 26 25.26 -3.99 -6.92
CA GLN A 26 26.22 -3.29 -7.76
C GLN A 26 26.15 -1.77 -7.60
N GLU A 27 24.94 -1.21 -7.52
CA GLU A 27 24.72 0.24 -7.45
C GLU A 27 25.22 0.85 -6.13
N PHE A 28 24.98 0.17 -5.01
CA PHE A 28 25.32 0.68 -3.67
C PHE A 28 26.56 0.01 -3.04
N GLY A 29 27.13 -1.00 -3.68
CA GLY A 29 28.35 -1.67 -3.19
C GLY A 29 28.13 -2.48 -1.91
N PHE A 30 26.95 -3.08 -1.71
CA PHE A 30 26.68 -3.89 -0.53
C PHE A 30 27.59 -5.13 -0.47
N SER A 31 28.26 -5.33 0.66
CA SER A 31 29.12 -6.51 0.90
C SER A 31 28.32 -7.74 1.33
N ASN A 32 27.12 -7.56 1.87
CA ASN A 32 26.27 -8.63 2.39
C ASN A 32 24.89 -8.58 1.71
N PRO A 33 24.38 -9.71 1.17
CA PRO A 33 23.04 -9.78 0.60
C PRO A 33 21.90 -9.38 1.55
N HIS A 34 22.11 -9.48 2.86
CA HIS A 34 21.12 -9.07 3.86
C HIS A 34 21.04 -7.55 4.09
N GLN A 35 22.01 -6.79 3.59
CA GLN A 35 21.97 -5.32 3.61
C GLN A 35 21.13 -4.76 2.46
N VAL A 36 20.88 -5.56 1.41
CA VAL A 36 20.09 -5.12 0.26
C VAL A 36 18.68 -4.75 0.69
N PRO A 37 18.19 -3.54 0.35
CA PRO A 37 16.86 -3.10 0.68
C PRO A 37 15.77 -4.07 0.20
N ASN A 38 14.81 -4.36 1.05
CA ASN A 38 13.68 -5.24 0.78
C ASN A 38 12.38 -4.60 1.25
N LEU A 39 11.26 -5.01 0.65
CA LEU A 39 9.93 -4.61 1.09
C LEU A 39 9.49 -5.47 2.28
N THR A 40 9.21 -4.83 3.42
CA THR A 40 8.83 -5.51 4.67
C THR A 40 7.33 -5.68 4.79
N LYS A 41 6.58 -4.61 4.53
CA LYS A 41 5.11 -4.57 4.60
C LYS A 41 4.56 -3.44 3.75
N ILE A 42 3.30 -3.57 3.36
CA ILE A 42 2.50 -2.48 2.80
C ILE A 42 1.35 -2.23 3.77
N VAL A 43 1.14 -0.97 4.14
CA VAL A 43 0.01 -0.55 4.95
C VAL A 43 -0.93 0.25 4.07
N VAL A 44 -2.18 -0.18 3.99
CA VAL A 44 -3.25 0.54 3.31
C VAL A 44 -4.17 1.10 4.37
N ASN A 45 -4.29 2.41 4.43
CA ASN A 45 -5.13 3.12 5.39
C ASN A 45 -6.25 3.88 4.67
N MET A 46 -7.45 3.79 5.19
CA MET A 46 -8.61 4.52 4.70
C MET A 46 -9.18 5.35 5.84
N GLY A 47 -9.05 6.67 5.74
CA GLY A 47 -9.61 7.62 6.71
C GLY A 47 -11.08 7.87 6.40
N VAL A 48 -11.96 7.70 7.39
CA VAL A 48 -13.40 7.94 7.25
C VAL A 48 -13.84 8.90 8.35
N GLY A 49 -13.46 10.18 8.20
CA GLY A 49 -13.79 11.22 9.18
C GLY A 49 -15.29 11.44 9.38
N ASP A 50 -16.09 11.30 8.31
CA ASP A 50 -17.55 11.43 8.37
C ASP A 50 -18.24 10.30 9.15
N ALA A 51 -17.53 9.21 9.44
CA ALA A 51 -18.03 8.14 10.31
C ALA A 51 -18.28 8.62 11.77
N ALA A 52 -17.70 9.74 12.17
CA ALA A 52 -18.04 10.41 13.43
C ALA A 52 -19.52 10.84 13.49
N LYS A 53 -20.14 11.10 12.33
CA LYS A 53 -21.56 11.46 12.20
C LYS A 53 -22.43 10.26 11.89
N ASP A 54 -21.96 9.38 11.01
CA ASP A 54 -22.65 8.15 10.60
C ASP A 54 -21.71 6.95 10.66
N GLY A 55 -21.84 6.14 11.71
CA GLY A 55 -21.02 4.95 11.92
C GLY A 55 -21.12 3.88 10.84
N LYS A 56 -22.18 3.87 10.03
CA LYS A 56 -22.36 2.91 8.93
C LYS A 56 -21.34 3.09 7.81
N LEU A 57 -20.76 4.29 7.67
CA LEU A 57 -19.73 4.55 6.66
C LEU A 57 -18.46 3.71 6.86
N ILE A 58 -18.19 3.27 8.07
CA ILE A 58 -17.07 2.36 8.37
C ILE A 58 -17.28 0.99 7.76
N ASP A 59 -18.51 0.48 7.75
CA ASP A 59 -18.80 -0.85 7.20
C ASP A 59 -18.50 -0.89 5.68
N GLY A 60 -18.80 0.22 4.98
CA GLY A 60 -18.42 0.40 3.58
C GLY A 60 -16.91 0.36 3.39
N ALA A 61 -16.15 1.12 4.19
CA ALA A 61 -14.68 1.12 4.12
C ALA A 61 -14.07 -0.26 4.44
N VAL A 62 -14.61 -0.97 5.42
CA VAL A 62 -14.18 -2.33 5.76
C VAL A 62 -14.44 -3.31 4.61
N ARG A 63 -15.60 -3.21 3.96
CA ARG A 63 -15.95 -4.02 2.78
C ARG A 63 -14.99 -3.75 1.63
N ASP A 64 -14.78 -2.48 1.30
CA ASP A 64 -13.94 -2.05 0.18
C ASP A 64 -12.48 -2.48 0.39
N LEU A 65 -11.89 -2.21 1.58
CA LEU A 65 -10.54 -2.68 1.91
C LEU A 65 -10.42 -4.20 1.90
N THR A 66 -11.47 -4.92 2.34
CA THR A 66 -11.45 -6.40 2.30
C THR A 66 -11.44 -6.89 0.86
N ALA A 67 -12.20 -6.29 -0.05
CA ALA A 67 -12.21 -6.64 -1.46
C ALA A 67 -10.84 -6.38 -2.11
N ILE A 68 -10.27 -5.19 -1.90
CA ILE A 68 -8.99 -4.77 -2.49
C ILE A 68 -7.83 -5.63 -1.99
N THR A 69 -7.75 -5.89 -0.68
CA THR A 69 -6.57 -6.51 -0.06
C THR A 69 -6.70 -8.01 0.15
N GLY A 70 -7.91 -8.57 0.09
CA GLY A 70 -8.20 -9.96 0.43
C GLY A 70 -8.01 -10.29 1.92
N GLN A 71 -7.93 -9.26 2.79
CA GLN A 71 -7.74 -9.40 4.23
C GLN A 71 -8.68 -8.47 4.98
N LYS A 72 -9.29 -8.96 6.06
CA LYS A 72 -10.16 -8.14 6.91
C LYS A 72 -9.36 -7.00 7.56
N PRO A 73 -9.77 -5.73 7.37
CA PRO A 73 -9.09 -4.59 7.96
C PRO A 73 -9.35 -4.49 9.46
N GLN A 74 -8.43 -3.82 10.15
CA GLN A 74 -8.60 -3.38 11.52
C GLN A 74 -9.29 -2.02 11.50
N VAL A 75 -10.35 -1.86 12.29
CA VAL A 75 -11.04 -0.59 12.50
C VAL A 75 -10.24 0.25 13.51
N ASN A 76 -10.00 1.51 13.17
CA ASN A 76 -9.31 2.48 14.00
C ASN A 76 -10.30 3.28 14.82
N LEU A 77 -10.14 3.24 16.15
CA LEU A 77 -10.96 3.99 17.09
C LEU A 77 -10.25 5.29 17.50
N ALA A 78 -11.04 6.34 17.73
CA ALA A 78 -10.54 7.60 18.25
C ALA A 78 -9.97 7.42 19.67
N ARG A 79 -8.77 7.92 19.90
CA ARG A 79 -8.09 7.83 21.20
C ARG A 79 -8.45 8.95 22.17
N LYS A 80 -8.97 10.07 21.64
CA LYS A 80 -9.32 11.27 22.41
C LYS A 80 -10.61 11.89 21.84
N SER A 81 -11.40 12.50 22.74
CA SER A 81 -12.55 13.30 22.32
C SER A 81 -12.10 14.69 21.87
N ILE A 82 -12.58 15.16 20.70
CA ILE A 82 -12.29 16.48 20.15
C ILE A 82 -13.60 17.15 19.78
N ALA A 83 -14.01 18.15 20.56
CA ALA A 83 -15.30 18.82 20.40
C ALA A 83 -15.46 19.51 19.03
N GLN A 84 -14.38 20.10 18.51
CA GLN A 84 -14.38 20.80 17.21
C GLN A 84 -14.78 19.86 16.05
N PHE A 85 -14.36 18.60 16.10
CA PHE A 85 -14.71 17.58 15.09
C PHE A 85 -15.95 16.76 15.46
N LYS A 86 -16.63 17.07 16.55
CA LYS A 86 -17.77 16.31 17.09
C LYS A 86 -17.41 14.83 17.32
N LEU A 87 -16.16 14.58 17.68
CA LEU A 87 -15.58 13.25 17.86
C LEU A 87 -15.51 12.90 19.34
N ARG A 88 -15.97 11.69 19.68
CA ARG A 88 -15.84 11.11 21.02
C ARG A 88 -14.83 9.97 21.00
N GLU A 89 -14.15 9.78 22.11
CA GLU A 89 -13.28 8.63 22.34
C GLU A 89 -14.05 7.31 22.10
N GLY A 90 -13.39 6.34 21.45
CA GLY A 90 -13.97 5.06 21.09
C GLY A 90 -14.80 5.04 19.82
N GLN A 91 -15.06 6.18 19.16
CA GLN A 91 -15.74 6.20 17.86
C GLN A 91 -14.80 5.69 16.76
N ALA A 92 -15.35 4.90 15.82
CA ALA A 92 -14.63 4.43 14.65
C ALA A 92 -14.43 5.58 13.65
N ILE A 93 -13.18 5.80 13.20
CA ILE A 93 -12.78 6.92 12.34
C ILE A 93 -12.03 6.51 11.10
N GLY A 94 -11.74 5.24 10.93
CA GLY A 94 -11.03 4.72 9.77
C GLY A 94 -10.76 3.23 9.90
N ALA A 95 -10.15 2.68 8.86
CA ALA A 95 -9.73 1.28 8.84
C ALA A 95 -8.38 1.15 8.14
N HIS A 96 -7.57 0.20 8.55
CA HIS A 96 -6.30 -0.08 7.89
C HIS A 96 -6.03 -1.58 7.77
N VAL A 97 -5.21 -1.93 6.78
CA VAL A 97 -4.70 -3.29 6.55
C VAL A 97 -3.19 -3.26 6.46
N THR A 98 -2.54 -4.22 7.11
CA THR A 98 -1.11 -4.46 6.94
C THR A 98 -0.90 -5.75 6.16
N LEU A 99 -0.33 -5.61 4.95
CA LEU A 99 -0.01 -6.73 4.07
C LEU A 99 1.45 -7.13 4.21
N ARG A 100 1.70 -8.44 4.24
CA ARG A 100 3.04 -9.06 4.32
C ARG A 100 3.13 -10.29 3.43
N GLY A 101 4.35 -10.74 3.17
CA GLY A 101 4.61 -11.97 2.43
C GLY A 101 4.03 -11.95 1.01
N ASP A 102 3.48 -13.06 0.55
CA ASP A 102 3.01 -13.20 -0.83
C ASP A 102 1.84 -12.27 -1.17
N ARG A 103 0.91 -12.05 -0.22
CA ARG A 103 -0.21 -11.11 -0.42
C ARG A 103 0.27 -9.68 -0.66
N MET A 104 1.34 -9.26 0.00
CA MET A 104 1.96 -7.96 -0.21
C MET A 104 2.48 -7.82 -1.65
N TRP A 105 3.16 -8.84 -2.16
CA TRP A 105 3.70 -8.85 -3.52
C TRP A 105 2.61 -8.89 -4.59
N GLU A 106 1.56 -9.67 -4.36
CA GLU A 106 0.39 -9.73 -5.25
C GLU A 106 -0.36 -8.40 -5.28
N PHE A 107 -0.55 -7.75 -4.12
CA PHE A 107 -1.15 -6.42 -4.04
C PHE A 107 -0.30 -5.37 -4.78
N LEU A 108 1.02 -5.38 -4.55
CA LEU A 108 1.95 -4.49 -5.24
C LEU A 108 1.85 -4.64 -6.77
N ASP A 109 1.83 -5.86 -7.27
CA ASP A 109 1.73 -6.12 -8.72
C ASP A 109 0.44 -5.55 -9.30
N ARG A 110 -0.72 -5.78 -8.67
CA ARG A 110 -2.01 -5.23 -9.10
C ARG A 110 -2.04 -3.70 -9.03
N LEU A 111 -1.47 -3.13 -7.98
CA LEU A 111 -1.38 -1.68 -7.82
C LEU A 111 -0.61 -1.03 -8.98
N LEU A 112 0.56 -1.56 -9.31
CA LEU A 112 1.43 -0.99 -10.36
C LEU A 112 0.88 -1.23 -11.78
N THR A 113 0.31 -2.42 -12.02
CA THR A 113 -0.09 -2.81 -13.37
C THR A 113 -1.53 -2.44 -13.72
N LEU A 114 -2.43 -2.40 -12.75
CA LEU A 114 -3.87 -2.19 -12.98
C LEU A 114 -4.39 -0.88 -12.38
N ALA A 115 -4.09 -0.58 -11.12
CA ALA A 115 -4.69 0.56 -10.44
C ALA A 115 -4.05 1.90 -10.84
N LEU A 116 -2.72 2.03 -10.81
CA LEU A 116 -2.04 3.29 -11.14
C LEU A 116 -2.30 3.78 -12.57
N PRO A 117 -2.29 2.93 -13.62
CA PRO A 117 -2.61 3.39 -14.98
C PRO A 117 -4.05 3.91 -15.15
N ARG A 118 -4.97 3.57 -14.24
CA ARG A 118 -6.36 4.03 -14.27
C ARG A 118 -6.58 5.37 -13.59
N VAL A 119 -5.56 5.91 -12.93
CA VAL A 119 -5.63 7.24 -12.30
C VAL A 119 -5.76 8.29 -13.40
N ARG A 120 -6.76 9.18 -13.27
CA ARG A 120 -6.97 10.29 -14.22
C ARG A 120 -5.75 11.21 -14.21
N ASP A 121 -5.32 11.65 -15.40
CA ASP A 121 -4.20 12.57 -15.58
C ASP A 121 -2.92 12.14 -14.83
N PHE A 122 -2.66 10.82 -14.77
CA PHE A 122 -1.51 10.30 -14.07
C PHE A 122 -0.20 10.78 -14.72
N ARG A 123 0.58 11.57 -13.98
CA ARG A 123 1.88 12.13 -14.40
C ARG A 123 3.07 11.53 -13.64
N GLY A 124 2.85 10.37 -13.00
CA GLY A 124 3.86 9.75 -12.14
C GLY A 124 3.73 10.14 -10.66
N LEU A 125 4.36 9.35 -9.82
CA LEU A 125 4.41 9.53 -8.37
C LEU A 125 5.50 10.54 -8.00
N SER A 126 5.28 11.34 -6.96
CA SER A 126 6.29 12.28 -6.47
C SER A 126 7.42 11.52 -5.77
N ASP A 127 8.67 11.87 -6.06
CA ASP A 127 9.87 11.33 -5.43
C ASP A 127 10.18 11.94 -4.04
N ARG A 128 9.38 12.94 -3.61
CA ARG A 128 9.57 13.68 -2.35
C ARG A 128 8.76 13.14 -1.17
N GLN A 129 8.08 12.01 -1.35
CA GLN A 129 7.18 11.42 -0.35
C GLN A 129 7.83 10.30 0.47
N PHE A 130 9.15 10.35 0.60
CA PHE A 130 9.92 9.51 1.52
C PHE A 130 9.99 10.15 2.92
N ASP A 131 10.16 9.32 3.95
CA ASP A 131 10.15 9.72 5.36
C ASP A 131 11.55 9.99 5.96
N GLY A 132 12.61 9.96 5.16
CA GLY A 132 14.00 10.06 5.61
C GLY A 132 14.62 8.72 6.03
N ARG A 133 13.86 7.63 5.98
CA ARG A 133 14.29 6.26 6.35
C ARG A 133 13.94 5.23 5.28
N GLY A 134 13.79 5.67 4.05
CA GLY A 134 13.50 4.81 2.91
C GLY A 134 12.09 4.24 2.84
N ASN A 135 11.15 4.69 3.68
CA ASN A 135 9.74 4.35 3.54
C ASN A 135 9.04 5.37 2.65
N TYR A 136 8.08 4.91 1.87
CA TYR A 136 7.38 5.72 0.89
C TYR A 136 5.87 5.66 1.10
N THR A 137 5.20 6.83 1.07
CA THR A 137 3.74 6.91 1.23
C THR A 137 3.14 7.79 0.13
N PHE A 138 2.05 7.32 -0.48
CA PHE A 138 1.26 8.16 -1.37
C PHE A 138 -0.23 7.92 -1.19
N GLY A 139 -1.04 8.92 -1.55
CA GLY A 139 -2.49 8.87 -1.49
C GLY A 139 -3.12 8.56 -2.85
N LEU A 140 -4.17 7.74 -2.85
CA LEU A 140 -5.11 7.58 -3.94
C LEU A 140 -6.43 8.26 -3.56
N GLN A 141 -7.03 8.96 -4.51
CA GLN A 141 -8.24 9.75 -4.25
C GLN A 141 -9.50 8.89 -4.17
N GLU A 142 -9.55 7.78 -4.91
CA GLU A 142 -10.75 6.95 -5.03
C GLU A 142 -10.44 5.45 -5.00
N GLN A 143 -11.30 4.68 -4.34
CA GLN A 143 -11.22 3.22 -4.33
C GLN A 143 -11.63 2.58 -5.66
N SER A 144 -12.36 3.29 -6.52
CA SER A 144 -12.84 2.84 -7.84
C SER A 144 -11.72 2.47 -8.82
N LEU A 145 -10.48 2.89 -8.53
CA LEU A 145 -9.29 2.56 -9.31
C LEU A 145 -8.98 1.06 -9.30
N PHE A 146 -9.36 0.37 -8.23
CA PHE A 146 -9.17 -1.07 -8.10
C PHE A 146 -10.30 -1.81 -8.80
N HIS A 147 -9.94 -2.78 -9.64
CA HIS A 147 -10.90 -3.56 -10.44
C HIS A 147 -11.76 -4.52 -9.59
N GLU A 148 -11.32 -4.82 -8.36
CA GLU A 148 -12.05 -5.65 -7.41
C GLU A 148 -13.28 -4.94 -6.82
N ILE A 149 -13.36 -3.63 -6.99
CA ILE A 149 -14.48 -2.82 -6.52
C ILE A 149 -15.53 -2.69 -7.63
N ASP A 150 -16.72 -3.13 -7.32
CA ASP A 150 -17.91 -2.93 -8.16
C ASP A 150 -18.38 -1.48 -8.00
N GLN A 151 -18.32 -0.70 -9.08
CA GLN A 151 -18.65 0.73 -9.06
C GLN A 151 -20.10 0.98 -8.68
N ASP A 152 -21.02 0.06 -9.01
CA ASP A 152 -22.44 0.18 -8.70
C ASP A 152 -22.75 -0.03 -7.20
N LYS A 153 -21.80 -0.60 -6.46
CA LYS A 153 -21.92 -0.87 -5.01
C LYS A 153 -21.19 0.14 -4.13
N ILE A 154 -20.58 1.15 -4.73
CA ILE A 154 -19.91 2.21 -4.00
C ILE A 154 -20.96 3.14 -3.40
N ASP A 155 -21.04 3.16 -2.07
CA ASP A 155 -21.91 4.06 -1.32
C ASP A 155 -21.33 5.50 -1.24
N HIS A 156 -20.00 5.61 -1.08
CA HIS A 156 -19.31 6.89 -1.00
C HIS A 156 -17.88 6.76 -1.55
N PRO A 157 -17.39 7.72 -2.39
CA PRO A 157 -16.00 7.73 -2.82
C PRO A 157 -15.09 7.97 -1.61
N ARG A 158 -14.06 7.12 -1.45
CA ARG A 158 -13.09 7.18 -0.35
C ARG A 158 -11.69 7.15 -0.90
N GLY A 159 -10.87 8.08 -0.42
CA GLY A 159 -9.43 8.04 -0.62
C GLY A 159 -8.75 7.04 0.31
N MET A 160 -7.53 6.68 -0.03
CA MET A 160 -6.69 5.82 0.79
C MET A 160 -5.23 6.23 0.69
N ASP A 161 -4.50 6.00 1.78
CA ASP A 161 -3.05 6.16 1.84
C ASP A 161 -2.38 4.80 1.79
N ILE A 162 -1.38 4.65 0.94
CA ILE A 162 -0.62 3.42 0.79
C ILE A 162 0.83 3.70 1.19
N THR A 163 1.28 3.03 2.25
CA THR A 163 2.63 3.16 2.79
C THR A 163 3.43 1.90 2.54
N PHE A 164 4.57 2.05 1.89
CA PHE A 164 5.56 1.00 1.65
C PHE A 164 6.65 1.10 2.68
N VAL A 165 6.75 0.09 3.53
CA VAL A 165 7.80 0.02 4.55
C VAL A 165 8.90 -0.90 4.05
N THR A 166 10.10 -0.34 3.93
CA THR A 166 11.29 -1.04 3.43
C THR A 166 12.29 -1.31 4.56
N THR A 167 13.36 -2.00 4.24
CA THR A 167 14.53 -2.16 5.12
C THR A 167 15.67 -1.21 4.73
N ALA A 168 15.43 -0.28 3.78
CA ALA A 168 16.41 0.70 3.38
C ALA A 168 16.82 1.58 4.57
N ALA A 169 18.09 1.96 4.62
CA ALA A 169 18.59 2.89 5.63
C ALA A 169 18.42 4.35 5.21
N THR A 170 18.41 4.62 3.90
CA THR A 170 18.30 5.95 3.30
C THR A 170 17.17 6.01 2.26
N ASP A 171 16.70 7.23 1.97
CA ASP A 171 15.66 7.44 0.95
C ASP A 171 16.16 7.10 -0.46
N ASP A 172 17.46 7.26 -0.72
CA ASP A 172 18.06 6.93 -2.03
C ASP A 172 18.03 5.41 -2.28
N GLU A 173 18.37 4.61 -1.27
CA GLU A 173 18.24 3.15 -1.33
C GLU A 173 16.78 2.73 -1.52
N GLY A 174 15.85 3.35 -0.78
CA GLY A 174 14.41 3.11 -0.90
C GLY A 174 13.88 3.47 -2.29
N ARG A 175 14.33 4.60 -2.84
CA ARG A 175 13.97 5.07 -4.18
C ARG A 175 14.47 4.12 -5.26
N ALA A 176 15.72 3.68 -5.18
CA ALA A 176 16.30 2.72 -6.11
C ALA A 176 15.55 1.38 -6.08
N LEU A 177 15.21 0.87 -4.88
CA LEU A 177 14.40 -0.34 -4.73
C LEU A 177 13.03 -0.19 -5.41
N LEU A 178 12.28 0.88 -5.12
CA LEU A 178 10.95 1.08 -5.67
C LEU A 178 11.00 1.30 -7.20
N LYS A 179 12.00 2.03 -7.69
CA LYS A 179 12.24 2.20 -9.13
C LYS A 179 12.51 0.88 -9.83
N ALA A 180 13.34 0.01 -9.26
CA ALA A 180 13.62 -1.33 -9.79
C ALA A 180 12.38 -2.24 -9.79
N LEU A 181 11.47 -2.06 -8.82
CA LEU A 181 10.17 -2.74 -8.78
C LEU A 181 9.18 -2.23 -9.81
N GLY A 182 9.45 -1.07 -10.46
CA GLY A 182 8.62 -0.51 -11.52
C GLY A 182 7.71 0.63 -11.09
N PHE A 183 8.01 1.32 -9.99
CA PHE A 183 7.26 2.53 -9.60
C PHE A 183 7.47 3.65 -10.64
N PRO A 184 6.38 4.21 -11.16
CA PRO A 184 6.42 5.28 -12.14
C PRO A 184 6.65 6.63 -11.44
N PHE A 185 7.87 6.93 -11.03
CA PHE A 185 8.21 8.24 -10.50
C PHE A 185 8.19 9.30 -11.59
N LYS A 186 7.85 10.55 -11.23
CA LYS A 186 7.93 11.68 -12.14
C LYS A 186 9.37 11.87 -12.59
N THR A 187 9.57 11.98 -13.88
CA THR A 187 10.82 12.44 -14.46
C THR A 187 10.75 13.99 -14.50
N ASN A 188 11.67 14.66 -13.81
CA ASN A 188 11.79 16.12 -13.88
C ASN A 188 12.30 16.53 -15.25
#